data_347b2fefda55f1582f474e1325834dac
#
_entry.id   347b2fefda55f1582f474e1325834dac
#
_cell.length_a   1.000
_cell.length_b   1.000
_cell.length_c   1.000
_cell.angle_alpha   90.00
_cell.angle_beta   90.00
_cell.angle_gamma   90.00
#
_symmetry.space_group_name_H-M   'P 1'
#
loop_
_entity.id
_entity.type
_entity.pdbx_description
1 polymer ?
#
loop_
_entity_poly.entity_id
_entity_poly.type
_entity_poly.pdbx_seq_one_letter_code
_entity_poly.pdbx_strand_id
1 'polypeptide(L)'
;MVTPDNLKLYLAIKQRDERSRIEDSLVLDGFNIRTFATARELWEAFRKSPARLVITDRRFSDGFGGIDLVRRIRQHHLTPYVYTVVISSLSNLKDMKEALQAGADDYLARPHNRLQLRSRALVAMRWLNYIDSLMSQ
;
A
#
# COMPACT_ATOMS: atom_id res chain seq x y z
N MET A 1 1.58 -16.28 11.17
CA MET A 1 0.74 -16.16 9.99
C MET A 1 0.13 -14.77 9.92
N VAL A 2 0.17 -14.13 8.75
CA VAL A 2 -0.43 -12.81 8.55
C VAL A 2 -1.94 -12.95 8.38
N THR A 3 -2.68 -12.23 9.22
CA THR A 3 -4.15 -12.18 9.20
C THR A 3 -4.58 -10.71 9.16
N PRO A 4 -5.84 -10.40 8.83
CA PRO A 4 -6.26 -8.99 8.75
C PRO A 4 -6.02 -8.21 10.05
N ASP A 5 -6.23 -8.83 11.20
CA ASP A 5 -6.13 -8.16 12.49
C ASP A 5 -4.68 -7.96 12.96
N ASN A 6 -3.73 -8.78 12.52
CA ASN A 6 -2.32 -8.61 12.88
C ASN A 6 -1.48 -7.96 11.79
N LEU A 7 -2.05 -7.74 10.62
CA LEU A 7 -1.36 -7.06 9.53
C LEU A 7 -1.40 -5.55 9.74
N LYS A 8 -0.23 -4.94 9.87
CA LYS A 8 -0.14 -3.50 9.92
C LYS A 8 -0.26 -2.96 8.50
N LEU A 9 -1.32 -2.20 8.24
CA LEU A 9 -1.64 -1.64 6.93
C LEU A 9 -1.62 -0.12 7.01
N TYR A 10 -0.83 0.53 6.15
CA TYR A 10 -0.77 1.99 6.03
C TYR A 10 -1.37 2.42 4.71
N LEU A 11 -2.22 3.45 4.77
CA LEU A 11 -2.91 4.00 3.60
C LEU A 11 -2.63 5.50 3.48
N ALA A 12 -2.10 5.93 2.34
CA ALA A 12 -1.95 7.35 2.02
C ALA A 12 -2.80 7.69 0.80
N ILE A 13 -3.85 8.46 1.02
CA ILE A 13 -4.77 8.91 -0.03
C ILE A 13 -4.98 10.42 0.13
N LYS A 14 -4.83 11.14 -0.97
CA LYS A 14 -4.89 12.61 -0.96
C LYS A 14 -6.29 13.11 -0.64
N GLN A 15 -7.30 12.59 -1.31
CA GLN A 15 -8.67 13.07 -1.20
C GLN A 15 -9.33 12.46 0.05
N ARG A 16 -9.82 13.33 0.92
CA ARG A 16 -10.32 12.96 2.25
C ARG A 16 -11.47 11.96 2.20
N ASP A 17 -12.44 12.17 1.33
CA ASP A 17 -13.63 11.31 1.26
C ASP A 17 -13.27 9.92 0.76
N GLU A 18 -12.39 9.83 -0.24
CA GLU A 18 -11.89 8.55 -0.73
C GLU A 18 -11.11 7.82 0.36
N ARG A 19 -10.24 8.54 1.07
CA ARG A 19 -9.46 7.97 2.17
C ARG A 19 -10.35 7.37 3.23
N SER A 20 -11.42 8.09 3.63
CA SER A 20 -12.37 7.60 4.63
C SER A 20 -13.16 6.39 4.13
N ARG A 21 -13.58 6.39 2.87
CA ARG A 21 -14.31 5.25 2.30
C ARG A 21 -13.45 3.99 2.27
N ILE A 22 -12.19 4.13 1.90
CA ILE A 22 -11.26 2.99 1.87
C ILE A 22 -11.03 2.48 3.28
N GLU A 23 -10.77 3.39 4.21
CA GLU A 23 -10.57 3.02 5.62
C GLU A 23 -11.76 2.25 6.17
N ASP A 24 -12.96 2.79 6.00
CA ASP A 24 -14.18 2.16 6.51
C ASP A 24 -14.39 0.77 5.90
N SER A 25 -14.15 0.65 4.61
CA SER A 25 -14.29 -0.62 3.89
C SER A 25 -13.34 -1.68 4.43
N LEU A 26 -12.07 -1.34 4.61
CA LEU A 26 -11.06 -2.29 5.08
C LEU A 26 -11.25 -2.63 6.56
N VAL A 27 -11.71 -1.67 7.37
CA VAL A 27 -12.04 -1.93 8.78
C VAL A 27 -13.19 -2.94 8.87
N LEU A 28 -14.21 -2.81 8.02
CA LEU A 28 -15.30 -3.79 7.96
C LEU A 28 -14.81 -5.20 7.59
N ASP A 29 -13.75 -5.28 6.80
CA ASP A 29 -13.13 -6.56 6.42
C ASP A 29 -12.16 -7.08 7.49
N GLY A 30 -12.08 -6.42 8.63
CA GLY A 30 -11.27 -6.86 9.77
C GLY A 30 -9.83 -6.35 9.78
N PHE A 31 -9.46 -5.46 8.85
CA PHE A 31 -8.09 -4.94 8.80
C PHE A 31 -7.85 -3.86 9.85
N ASN A 32 -6.63 -3.87 10.38
CA ASN A 32 -6.13 -2.83 11.28
C ASN A 32 -5.34 -1.83 10.44
N ILE A 33 -5.87 -0.62 10.28
CA ILE A 33 -5.38 0.35 9.31
C ILE A 33 -5.06 1.69 9.95
N ARG A 34 -3.97 2.30 9.49
CA ARG A 34 -3.61 3.67 9.82
C ARG A 34 -3.56 4.49 8.54
N THR A 35 -4.16 5.68 8.56
CA THR A 35 -4.31 6.50 7.36
C THR A 35 -3.50 7.78 7.43
N PHE A 36 -3.11 8.29 6.26
CA PHE A 36 -2.28 9.49 6.10
C PHE A 36 -2.80 10.30 4.93
N ALA A 37 -2.70 11.62 5.03
CA ALA A 37 -3.10 12.53 3.97
C ALA A 37 -2.03 12.65 2.87
N THR A 38 -0.77 12.31 3.17
CA THR A 38 0.34 12.38 2.21
C THR A 38 1.23 11.15 2.33
N ALA A 39 1.95 10.86 1.23
CA ALA A 39 2.96 9.81 1.23
C ALA A 39 4.13 10.15 2.17
N ARG A 40 4.44 11.43 2.31
CA ARG A 40 5.51 11.90 3.20
C ARG A 40 5.20 11.58 4.67
N GLU A 41 3.98 11.83 5.10
CA GLU A 41 3.55 11.48 6.46
C GLU A 41 3.60 9.96 6.68
N LEU A 42 3.16 9.19 5.68
CA LEU A 42 3.24 7.74 5.77
C LEU A 42 4.68 7.28 5.91
N TRP A 43 5.60 7.85 5.12
CA TRP A 43 7.02 7.50 5.19
C TRP A 43 7.60 7.78 6.58
N GLU A 44 7.27 8.92 7.18
CA GLU A 44 7.75 9.24 8.52
C GLU A 44 7.28 8.23 9.57
N ALA A 45 6.02 7.81 9.48
CA ALA A 45 5.48 6.76 10.35
C ALA A 45 6.14 5.40 10.07
N PHE A 46 6.36 5.09 8.80
CA PHE A 46 6.96 3.82 8.37
C PHE A 46 8.39 3.67 8.89
N ARG A 47 9.18 4.73 8.85
CA ARG A 47 10.56 4.69 9.37
C ARG A 47 10.61 4.30 10.84
N LYS A 48 9.62 4.72 11.62
CA LYS A 48 9.55 4.45 13.06
C LYS A 48 8.91 3.12 13.37
N SER A 49 7.92 2.72 12.58
CA SER A 49 7.18 1.48 12.80
C SER A 49 6.69 0.96 11.44
N PRO A 50 7.45 0.09 10.79
CA PRO A 50 7.13 -0.39 9.45
C PRO A 50 5.82 -1.15 9.37
N ALA A 51 5.09 -0.96 8.27
CA ALA A 51 3.91 -1.73 7.92
C ALA A 51 4.30 -2.84 6.93
N ARG A 52 3.47 -3.87 6.83
CA ARG A 52 3.70 -4.96 5.87
C ARG A 52 2.89 -4.79 4.59
N LEU A 53 1.85 -3.96 4.63
CA LEU A 53 1.04 -3.60 3.46
C LEU A 53 0.91 -2.08 3.40
N VAL A 54 1.30 -1.51 2.26
CA VAL A 54 1.21 -0.07 2.02
C VAL A 54 0.39 0.16 0.77
N ILE A 55 -0.67 0.94 0.90
CA ILE A 55 -1.52 1.35 -0.22
C ILE A 55 -1.42 2.87 -0.32
N THR A 56 -1.03 3.39 -1.46
CA THR A 56 -0.77 4.81 -1.61
C THR A 56 -1.26 5.37 -2.93
N ASP A 57 -1.77 6.60 -2.89
CA ASP A 57 -1.97 7.39 -4.09
C ASP A 57 -0.64 7.58 -4.82
N ARG A 58 -0.71 7.70 -6.13
CA ARG A 58 0.47 8.00 -6.94
C ARG A 58 0.95 9.44 -6.76
N ARG A 59 0.02 10.41 -6.64
CA ARG A 59 0.37 11.84 -6.64
C ARG A 59 -0.14 12.55 -5.39
N PHE A 60 0.72 13.44 -4.89
CA PHE A 60 0.42 14.34 -3.79
C PHE A 60 0.91 15.73 -4.13
N SER A 61 0.31 16.76 -3.52
CA SER A 61 0.58 18.16 -3.87
C SER A 61 1.97 18.66 -3.47
N ASP A 62 2.61 17.97 -2.50
CA ASP A 62 3.92 18.39 -1.98
C ASP A 62 5.11 17.85 -2.80
N GLY A 63 4.84 17.16 -3.89
CA GLY A 63 5.89 16.65 -4.78
C GLY A 63 6.51 15.32 -4.38
N PHE A 64 6.17 14.77 -3.20
CA PHE A 64 6.62 13.44 -2.79
C PHE A 64 5.46 12.46 -3.01
N GLY A 65 5.53 11.70 -4.10
CA GLY A 65 4.42 10.82 -4.51
C GLY A 65 4.57 9.38 -4.05
N GLY A 66 3.58 8.58 -4.44
CA GLY A 66 3.56 7.16 -4.11
C GLY A 66 4.73 6.38 -4.71
N ILE A 67 5.19 6.77 -5.90
CA ILE A 67 6.36 6.14 -6.52
C ILE A 67 7.62 6.40 -5.69
N ASP A 68 7.79 7.63 -5.20
CA ASP A 68 8.90 7.97 -4.32
C ASP A 68 8.85 7.18 -3.01
N LEU A 69 7.65 7.04 -2.45
CA LEU A 69 7.43 6.24 -1.25
C LEU A 69 7.83 4.79 -1.47
N VAL A 70 7.41 4.18 -2.58
CA VAL A 70 7.74 2.79 -2.90
C VAL A 70 9.25 2.61 -3.01
N ARG A 71 9.95 3.54 -3.69
CA ARG A 71 11.40 3.49 -3.78
C ARG A 71 12.07 3.53 -2.41
N ARG A 72 11.60 4.43 -1.53
CA ARG A 72 12.14 4.53 -0.16
C ARG A 72 11.93 3.25 0.62
N ILE A 73 10.74 2.64 0.51
CA ILE A 73 10.44 1.38 1.17
C ILE A 73 11.40 0.29 0.69
N ARG A 74 11.65 0.19 -0.62
CA ARG A 74 12.56 -0.83 -1.17
C ARG A 74 14.01 -0.62 -0.74
N GLN A 75 14.40 0.61 -0.45
CA GLN A 75 15.74 0.94 0.04
C GLN A 75 15.90 0.69 1.54
N HIS A 76 14.81 0.40 2.24
CA HIS A 76 14.83 0.20 3.69
C HIS A 76 15.08 -1.28 4.02
N HIS A 77 16.35 -1.67 4.10
CA HIS A 77 16.79 -3.07 4.11
C HIS A 77 16.52 -3.85 5.40
N LEU A 78 16.10 -3.19 6.48
CA LEU A 78 15.95 -3.82 7.79
C LEU A 78 14.55 -4.37 8.07
N THR A 79 13.62 -4.20 7.15
CA THR A 79 12.24 -4.66 7.35
C THR A 79 11.99 -5.98 6.62
N PRO A 80 11.05 -6.80 7.10
CA PRO A 80 10.55 -7.91 6.28
C PRO A 80 9.90 -7.34 5.01
N TYR A 81 9.62 -8.22 4.04
CA TYR A 81 9.03 -7.78 2.78
C TYR A 81 7.75 -6.99 3.00
N VAL A 82 7.62 -5.87 2.31
CA VAL A 82 6.45 -4.99 2.35
C VAL A 82 5.74 -5.06 1.00
N TYR A 83 4.47 -5.43 1.03
CA TYR A 83 3.65 -5.44 -0.19
C TYR A 83 3.12 -4.04 -0.43
N THR A 84 3.27 -3.53 -1.66
CA THR A 84 2.90 -2.17 -1.99
C THR A 84 1.92 -2.12 -3.15
N VAL A 85 0.90 -1.28 -3.02
CA VAL A 85 -0.14 -1.04 -4.03
C VAL A 85 -0.20 0.44 -4.32
N VAL A 86 -0.07 0.83 -5.59
CA VAL A 86 -0.21 2.23 -6.01
C VAL A 86 -1.56 2.43 -6.68
N ILE A 87 -2.31 3.42 -6.21
CA ILE A 87 -3.60 3.81 -6.79
C ILE A 87 -3.39 5.08 -7.62
N SER A 88 -3.93 5.10 -8.83
CA SER A 88 -3.73 6.23 -9.74
C SER A 88 -4.98 6.52 -10.55
N SER A 89 -5.16 7.79 -10.92
CA SER A 89 -6.17 8.20 -11.89
C SER A 89 -5.72 7.96 -13.33
N LEU A 90 -4.45 7.58 -13.52
CA LEU A 90 -3.88 7.26 -14.82
C LEU A 90 -3.94 5.76 -15.04
N SER A 91 -4.48 5.33 -16.17
CA SER A 91 -4.68 3.91 -16.46
C SER A 91 -3.86 3.42 -17.65
N ASN A 92 -2.90 4.22 -18.16
CA ASN A 92 -2.10 3.81 -19.30
C ASN A 92 -0.94 2.90 -18.87
N LEU A 93 -0.45 2.15 -19.85
CA LEU A 93 0.61 1.15 -19.62
C LEU A 93 1.92 1.78 -19.11
N LYS A 94 2.24 2.98 -19.60
CA LYS A 94 3.47 3.67 -19.21
C LYS A 94 3.50 3.95 -17.70
N ASP A 95 2.40 4.46 -17.16
CA ASP A 95 2.31 4.78 -15.72
C ASP A 95 2.33 3.52 -14.86
N MET A 96 1.66 2.47 -15.31
CA MET A 96 1.69 1.19 -14.61
C MET A 96 3.11 0.62 -14.58
N LYS A 97 3.81 0.63 -15.72
CA LYS A 97 5.19 0.15 -15.80
C LYS A 97 6.11 0.93 -14.86
N GLU A 98 5.97 2.25 -14.83
CA GLU A 98 6.79 3.08 -13.95
C GLU A 98 6.62 2.70 -12.49
N ALA A 99 5.38 2.48 -12.04
CA ALA A 99 5.10 2.06 -10.66
C ALA A 99 5.71 0.69 -10.36
N LEU A 100 5.53 -0.27 -11.27
CA LEU A 100 6.07 -1.62 -11.07
C LEU A 100 7.59 -1.63 -11.11
N GLN A 101 8.21 -0.85 -11.99
CA GLN A 101 9.67 -0.74 -12.06
C GLN A 101 10.26 -0.08 -10.81
N ALA A 102 9.50 0.82 -10.17
CA ALA A 102 9.93 1.42 -8.91
C ALA A 102 9.87 0.44 -7.73
N GLY A 103 9.17 -0.68 -7.91
CA GLY A 103 9.08 -1.74 -6.89
C GLY A 103 7.68 -1.96 -6.35
N ALA A 104 6.65 -1.34 -6.93
CA ALA A 104 5.27 -1.62 -6.53
C ALA A 104 4.89 -3.04 -6.93
N ASP A 105 4.15 -3.72 -6.05
CA ASP A 105 3.67 -5.08 -6.33
C ASP A 105 2.40 -5.07 -7.14
N ASP A 106 1.63 -4.00 -7.06
CA ASP A 106 0.36 -3.89 -7.77
C ASP A 106 0.04 -2.44 -8.08
N TYR A 107 -0.84 -2.24 -9.05
CA TYR A 107 -1.25 -0.93 -9.54
C TYR A 107 -2.76 -0.98 -9.76
N LEU A 108 -3.51 -0.08 -9.13
CA LEU A 108 -4.95 -0.04 -9.23
C LEU A 108 -5.40 1.31 -9.80
N ALA A 109 -6.05 1.29 -10.98
CA ALA A 109 -6.54 2.50 -11.62
C ALA A 109 -7.91 2.90 -11.08
N ARG A 110 -8.15 4.22 -10.97
CA ARG A 110 -9.48 4.74 -10.71
C ARG A 110 -10.32 4.72 -11.99
N PRO A 111 -11.63 4.56 -11.90
CA PRO A 111 -12.38 4.30 -10.68
C PRO A 111 -12.23 2.84 -10.24
N HIS A 112 -12.23 2.61 -8.94
CA HIS A 112 -12.20 1.27 -8.36
C HIS A 112 -13.34 1.10 -7.38
N ASN A 113 -13.70 -0.14 -7.08
CA ASN A 113 -14.74 -0.44 -6.11
C ASN A 113 -14.16 -1.18 -4.90
N ARG A 114 -15.02 -1.37 -3.90
CA ARG A 114 -14.64 -2.05 -2.66
C ARG A 114 -14.09 -3.46 -2.90
N LEU A 115 -14.69 -4.20 -3.83
CA LEU A 115 -14.28 -5.58 -4.11
C LEU A 115 -12.87 -5.64 -4.69
N GLN A 116 -12.55 -4.71 -5.59
CA GLN A 116 -11.21 -4.65 -6.19
C GLN A 116 -10.13 -4.39 -5.15
N LEU A 117 -10.38 -3.45 -4.24
CA LEU A 117 -9.44 -3.11 -3.20
C LEU A 117 -9.28 -4.24 -2.18
N ARG A 118 -10.40 -4.85 -1.78
CA ARG A 118 -10.39 -6.02 -0.90
C ARG A 118 -9.58 -7.16 -1.51
N SER A 119 -9.76 -7.41 -2.81
CA SER A 119 -9.03 -8.46 -3.51
C SER A 119 -7.53 -8.23 -3.47
N ARG A 120 -7.08 -6.98 -3.64
CA ARG A 120 -5.65 -6.65 -3.54
C ARG A 120 -5.11 -6.93 -2.15
N ALA A 121 -5.87 -6.59 -1.12
CA ALA A 121 -5.45 -6.86 0.27
C ALA A 121 -5.35 -8.36 0.55
N LEU A 122 -6.30 -9.15 0.05
CA LEU A 122 -6.26 -10.61 0.22
C LEU A 122 -5.07 -11.24 -0.51
N VAL A 123 -4.78 -10.79 -1.72
CA VAL A 123 -3.62 -11.26 -2.47
C VAL A 123 -2.33 -10.87 -1.75
N ALA A 124 -2.27 -9.66 -1.22
CA ALA A 124 -1.10 -9.20 -0.45
C ALA A 124 -0.84 -10.12 0.75
N MET A 125 -1.87 -10.46 1.51
CA MET A 125 -1.72 -11.37 2.66
C MET A 125 -1.22 -12.75 2.23
N ARG A 126 -1.73 -13.27 1.11
CA ARG A 126 -1.27 -14.56 0.59
C ARG A 126 0.22 -14.53 0.25
N TRP A 127 0.67 -13.48 -0.43
CA TRP A 127 2.07 -13.30 -0.76
C TRP A 127 2.94 -13.17 0.47
N LEU A 128 2.50 -12.37 1.44
CA LEU A 128 3.27 -12.17 2.68
C LEU A 128 3.41 -13.48 3.45
N ASN A 129 2.35 -14.27 3.54
CA ASN A 129 2.40 -15.59 4.18
C ASN A 129 3.34 -16.54 3.45
N TYR A 130 3.31 -16.53 2.12
CA TYR A 130 4.21 -17.36 1.33
C TYR A 130 5.67 -16.97 1.56
N ILE A 131 5.97 -15.68 1.49
CA ILE A 131 7.32 -15.17 1.71
C ILE A 131 7.82 -15.51 3.12
N ASP A 132 6.96 -15.31 4.12
CA ASP A 132 7.32 -15.61 5.50
C ASP A 132 7.60 -17.11 5.69
N SER A 133 6.86 -17.97 5.02
CA SER A 133 7.09 -19.42 5.10
C SER A 133 8.42 -19.83 4.47
N LEU A 134 8.85 -19.14 3.40
CA LEU A 134 10.16 -19.39 2.78
C LEU A 134 11.29 -18.93 3.71
N MET A 135 11.11 -17.79 4.38
CA MET A 135 12.14 -17.23 5.25
C MET A 135 12.32 -18.01 6.54
N SER A 136 11.32 -18.80 6.93
CA SER A 136 11.38 -19.58 8.19
C SER A 136 11.97 -20.97 8.00
N GLN A 137 12.37 -21.34 6.80
CA GLN A 137 12.98 -22.64 6.49
C GLN A 137 14.48 -22.66 6.68
#